data_7092c8ccdd2665901953260e41e8539f
#
_entry.id   7092c8ccdd2665901953260e41e8539f
#
_cell.length_a   1.000
_cell.length_b   1.000
_cell.length_c   1.000
_cell.angle_alpha   90.00
_cell.angle_beta   90.00
_cell.angle_gamma   90.00
#
_symmetry.space_group_name_H-M   'P 1'
#
loop_
_entity.id
_entity.type
_entity.pdbx_description
1 polymer ?
#
loop_
_entity_poly.entity_id
_entity_poly.type
_entity_poly.pdbx_seq_one_letter_code
_entity_poly.pdbx_strand_id
1 'polypeptide(L)'
;MGIYKNKDFAFYISPKTGGTTIRSWLVFSETDTLEIENNGNGYVTQNGIGQQLITNMGYWYKGFKEVNSSYKVCVKRDPISRFLSCYTDKVLREGIIKVSIDELLNNWDCLKTGREDPLKPGSYYLENHFLPQTYYLGSNIDYYDHVFDVSEVGTKVKKFLEEKLDCTLPELHTRKQEKKPELTNDQVAKIKEIYAVDYKNGWC
;
A
#
# COMPACT_ATOMS: atom_id res chain seq x y z
N MET A 1 -5.82 1.26 -3.34
CA MET A 1 -4.69 1.61 -4.21
C MET A 1 -4.89 3.00 -4.80
N GLY A 2 -3.84 3.74 -5.06
CA GLY A 2 -3.89 5.02 -5.74
C GLY A 2 -2.84 5.09 -6.86
N ILE A 3 -3.14 5.84 -7.89
CA ILE A 3 -2.14 6.25 -8.89
C ILE A 3 -2.12 7.78 -8.85
N TYR A 4 -0.98 8.33 -8.47
CA TYR A 4 -0.71 9.74 -8.71
C TYR A 4 -0.19 9.90 -10.13
N LYS A 5 -0.69 10.89 -10.85
CA LYS A 5 -0.20 11.19 -12.19
C LYS A 5 -0.15 12.71 -12.39
N ASN A 6 1.00 13.17 -12.83
CA ASN A 6 1.17 14.52 -13.41
C ASN A 6 1.67 14.43 -14.85
N LYS A 7 2.19 15.53 -15.40
CA LYS A 7 2.72 15.57 -16.78
C LYS A 7 3.99 14.75 -16.96
N ASP A 8 4.79 14.56 -15.92
CA ASP A 8 6.14 14.01 -15.96
C ASP A 8 6.20 12.54 -15.56
N PHE A 9 5.34 12.09 -14.62
CA PHE A 9 5.36 10.71 -14.14
C PHE A 9 4.02 10.22 -13.61
N ALA A 10 3.90 8.90 -13.48
CA ALA A 10 2.83 8.21 -12.76
C ALA A 10 3.44 7.37 -11.62
N PHE A 11 2.92 7.54 -10.40
CA PHE A 11 3.34 6.80 -9.21
C PHE A 11 2.23 5.86 -8.75
N TYR A 12 2.51 4.56 -8.77
CA TYR A 12 1.58 3.51 -8.36
C TYR A 12 1.81 3.15 -6.90
N ILE A 13 0.75 3.29 -6.10
CA ILE A 13 0.79 3.07 -4.65
C ILE A 13 -0.08 1.87 -4.29
N SER A 14 0.54 0.75 -3.92
CA SER A 14 -0.18 -0.43 -3.42
C SER A 14 -0.34 -0.39 -1.89
N PRO A 15 -1.26 -1.17 -1.30
CA PRO A 15 -1.37 -1.24 0.15
C PRO A 15 -0.10 -1.76 0.82
N LYS A 16 0.29 -1.13 1.93
CA LYS A 16 1.41 -1.52 2.81
C LYS A 16 2.81 -1.41 2.19
N THR A 17 2.96 -0.57 1.16
CA THR A 17 4.24 -0.20 0.54
C THR A 17 4.66 1.25 0.83
N GLY A 18 4.40 1.75 2.03
CA GLY A 18 4.74 3.14 2.39
C GLY A 18 3.75 4.19 1.88
N GLY A 19 2.58 3.74 1.41
CA GLY A 19 1.62 4.59 0.71
C GLY A 19 1.10 5.79 1.51
N THR A 20 1.08 5.73 2.85
CA THR A 20 0.70 6.88 3.70
C THR A 20 1.74 8.00 3.55
N THR A 21 3.01 7.68 3.73
CA THR A 21 4.14 8.62 3.61
C THR A 21 4.19 9.24 2.21
N ILE A 22 4.13 8.40 1.16
CA ILE A 22 4.18 8.84 -0.23
C ILE A 22 3.02 9.79 -0.53
N ARG A 23 1.79 9.43 -0.14
CA ARG A 23 0.63 10.32 -0.34
C ARG A 23 0.76 11.64 0.41
N SER A 24 1.27 11.62 1.64
CA SER A 24 1.50 12.85 2.40
C SER A 24 2.47 13.78 1.68
N TRP A 25 3.56 13.25 1.11
CA TRP A 25 4.49 14.04 0.31
C TRP A 25 3.88 14.59 -0.97
N LEU A 26 3.09 13.78 -1.68
CA LEU A 26 2.39 14.23 -2.89
C LEU A 26 1.36 15.31 -2.61
N VAL A 27 0.66 15.24 -1.47
CA VAL A 27 -0.26 16.31 -1.05
C VAL A 27 0.53 17.56 -0.65
N PHE A 28 1.63 17.39 0.09
CA PHE A 28 2.48 18.52 0.48
C PHE A 28 3.02 19.28 -0.74
N SER A 29 3.49 18.58 -1.76
CA SER A 29 4.01 19.23 -2.97
C SER A 29 2.99 20.05 -3.75
N GLU A 30 1.70 19.78 -3.59
CA GLU A 30 0.61 20.51 -4.24
C GLU A 30 0.04 21.65 -3.36
N THR A 31 0.23 21.57 -2.04
CA THR A 31 -0.45 22.47 -1.09
C THR A 31 0.49 23.30 -0.23
N ASP A 32 1.78 22.93 -0.21
CA ASP A 32 2.79 23.48 0.72
C ASP A 32 2.40 23.39 2.21
N THR A 33 1.46 22.49 2.54
CA THR A 33 0.97 22.31 3.90
C THR A 33 1.02 20.85 4.32
N LEU A 34 1.56 20.61 5.51
CA LEU A 34 1.48 19.35 6.24
C LEU A 34 0.56 19.53 7.42
N GLU A 35 -0.72 19.42 7.23
CA GLU A 35 -1.59 19.13 8.35
C GLU A 35 -1.88 17.65 8.42
N ILE A 36 -1.17 17.01 9.33
CA ILE A 36 -1.44 15.62 9.71
C ILE A 36 -2.54 15.68 10.75
N GLU A 37 -3.78 15.53 10.34
CA GLU A 37 -4.83 15.22 11.31
C GLU A 37 -4.50 13.89 11.98
N ASN A 38 -4.36 13.93 13.28
CA ASN A 38 -4.00 12.80 14.14
C ASN A 38 -5.22 11.89 14.41
N ASN A 39 -6.06 11.67 13.40
CA ASN A 39 -7.27 10.82 13.50
C ASN A 39 -6.97 9.32 13.30
N GLY A 40 -5.76 8.90 13.53
CA GLY A 40 -5.34 7.49 13.47
C GLY A 40 -5.12 6.94 12.06
N ASN A 41 -5.64 7.56 11.02
CA ASN A 41 -5.59 7.06 9.65
C ASN A 41 -4.46 7.66 8.80
N GLY A 42 -3.71 8.64 9.32
CA GLY A 42 -2.55 9.23 8.65
C GLY A 42 -2.88 9.89 7.30
N TYR A 43 -4.09 10.38 7.12
CA TYR A 43 -4.47 11.16 5.96
C TYR A 43 -4.29 12.65 6.27
N VAL A 44 -3.57 13.33 5.39
CA VAL A 44 -3.54 14.78 5.38
C VAL A 44 -4.89 15.25 4.84
N THR A 45 -5.72 15.80 5.70
CA THR A 45 -6.95 16.47 5.27
C THR A 45 -7.00 17.82 5.94
N GLN A 46 -6.73 18.88 5.18
CA GLN A 46 -7.23 20.20 5.55
C GLN A 46 -8.29 20.62 4.55
N ASN A 47 -9.45 21.07 5.08
CA ASN A 47 -10.49 21.78 4.36
C ASN A 47 -10.98 21.13 3.04
N GLY A 48 -11.03 19.82 2.96
CA GLY A 48 -11.48 19.10 1.77
C GLY A 48 -10.50 19.07 0.59
N ILE A 49 -9.43 19.84 0.63
CA ILE A 49 -8.43 19.91 -0.45
C ILE A 49 -7.65 18.61 -0.53
N GLY A 50 -7.19 18.06 0.59
CA GLY A 50 -6.47 16.78 0.62
C GLY A 50 -7.34 15.62 0.12
N GLN A 51 -8.62 15.63 0.45
CA GLN A 51 -9.58 14.65 -0.07
C GLN A 51 -9.83 14.85 -1.56
N GLN A 52 -9.90 16.06 -2.04
CA GLN A 52 -10.11 16.39 -3.43
C GLN A 52 -8.86 16.10 -4.28
N LEU A 53 -7.66 16.35 -3.76
CA LEU A 53 -6.38 15.97 -4.38
C LEU A 53 -6.20 14.44 -4.40
N ILE A 54 -6.51 13.76 -3.31
CA ILE A 54 -6.54 12.28 -3.28
C ILE A 54 -7.62 11.75 -4.22
N THR A 55 -8.71 12.50 -4.41
CA THR A 55 -9.80 12.18 -5.35
C THR A 55 -9.38 12.42 -6.78
N ASN A 56 -8.69 13.49 -7.06
CA ASN A 56 -8.13 13.79 -8.39
C ASN A 56 -6.87 12.97 -8.69
N MET A 57 -6.16 12.47 -7.67
CA MET A 57 -5.03 11.53 -7.80
C MET A 57 -5.45 10.14 -8.29
N GLY A 58 -6.62 9.99 -8.92
CA GLY A 58 -7.03 8.73 -9.54
C GLY A 58 -7.28 7.63 -8.52
N TYR A 59 -8.50 7.54 -8.12
CA TYR A 59 -9.08 6.66 -7.11
C TYR A 59 -8.65 5.20 -7.07
N TRP A 60 -8.96 4.65 -5.92
CA TRP A 60 -9.16 3.26 -5.52
C TRP A 60 -9.56 2.35 -6.69
N TYR A 61 -8.61 2.06 -7.56
CA TYR A 61 -8.87 1.09 -8.60
C TYR A 61 -9.01 -0.29 -7.95
N LYS A 62 -10.07 -0.95 -8.28
CA LYS A 62 -10.18 -2.39 -8.10
C LYS A 62 -9.28 -3.03 -9.16
N GLY A 63 -8.01 -3.22 -8.82
CA GLY A 63 -7.05 -3.85 -9.71
C GLY A 63 -6.08 -2.91 -10.44
N PHE A 64 -5.18 -3.50 -11.20
CA PHE A 64 -4.19 -2.81 -12.03
C PHE A 64 -4.87 -2.07 -13.19
N LYS A 65 -4.37 -0.88 -13.47
CA LYS A 65 -4.78 -0.09 -14.63
C LYS A 65 -3.55 0.55 -15.26
N GLU A 66 -3.40 0.35 -16.56
CA GLU A 66 -2.40 1.08 -17.32
C GLU A 66 -2.75 2.57 -17.43
N VAL A 67 -1.74 3.41 -17.32
CA VAL A 67 -1.86 4.84 -17.60
C VAL A 67 -0.83 5.25 -18.63
N ASN A 68 -1.24 6.16 -19.51
CA ASN A 68 -0.32 6.80 -20.43
C ASN A 68 0.49 7.85 -19.66
N SER A 69 1.77 7.56 -19.40
CA SER A 69 2.73 8.44 -18.74
C SER A 69 4.13 8.17 -19.32
N SER A 70 4.94 9.22 -19.42
CA SER A 70 6.31 9.13 -19.90
C SER A 70 7.24 8.39 -18.96
N TYR A 71 6.91 8.37 -17.66
CA TYR A 71 7.69 7.68 -16.63
C TYR A 71 6.77 7.07 -15.58
N LYS A 72 6.94 5.81 -15.28
CA LYS A 72 6.07 5.04 -14.37
C LYS A 72 6.89 4.41 -13.27
N VAL A 73 6.47 4.63 -12.04
CA VAL A 73 7.16 4.13 -10.85
C VAL A 73 6.22 3.48 -9.87
N CYS A 74 6.73 2.54 -9.10
CA CYS A 74 6.00 1.95 -7.99
C CYS A 74 6.94 1.58 -6.85
N VAL A 75 6.35 1.17 -5.73
CA VAL A 75 7.07 0.59 -4.59
C VAL A 75 6.59 -0.82 -4.36
N LYS A 76 7.51 -1.77 -4.33
CA LYS A 76 7.28 -3.16 -3.96
C LYS A 76 7.65 -3.41 -2.50
N ARG A 77 7.19 -4.54 -2.00
CA ARG A 77 7.55 -5.06 -0.68
C ARG A 77 7.52 -6.58 -0.72
N ASP A 78 8.46 -7.23 -0.03
CA ASP A 78 8.41 -8.67 0.18
C ASP A 78 7.03 -9.14 0.64
N PRO A 79 6.42 -10.16 0.01
CA PRO A 79 5.04 -10.56 0.29
C PRO A 79 4.80 -10.99 1.74
N ILE A 80 5.75 -11.67 2.40
CA ILE A 80 5.64 -12.07 3.81
C ILE A 80 5.66 -10.83 4.70
N SER A 81 6.62 -9.94 4.49
CA SER A 81 6.72 -8.67 5.19
C SER A 81 5.47 -7.80 5.01
N ARG A 82 4.87 -7.84 3.81
CA ARG A 82 3.65 -7.11 3.49
C ARG A 82 2.44 -7.72 4.20
N PHE A 83 2.30 -9.05 4.19
CA PHE A 83 1.27 -9.76 4.95
C PHE A 83 1.32 -9.40 6.44
N LEU A 84 2.49 -9.51 7.06
CA LEU A 84 2.68 -9.15 8.47
C LEU A 84 2.32 -7.69 8.75
N SER A 85 2.67 -6.78 7.83
CA SER A 85 2.29 -5.37 7.96
C SER A 85 0.78 -5.15 7.86
N CYS A 86 0.08 -5.92 7.02
CA CYS A 86 -1.38 -5.91 6.95
C CYS A 86 -2.00 -6.44 8.23
N TYR A 87 -1.55 -7.60 8.68
CA TYR A 87 -2.05 -8.26 9.87
C TYR A 87 -1.88 -7.38 11.11
N THR A 88 -0.67 -6.88 11.34
CA THR A 88 -0.40 -5.98 12.48
C THR A 88 -1.26 -4.72 12.44
N ASP A 89 -1.45 -4.13 11.26
CA ASP A 89 -2.21 -2.90 11.10
C ASP A 89 -3.73 -3.12 11.24
N LYS A 90 -4.28 -4.08 10.49
CA LYS A 90 -5.73 -4.24 10.33
C LYS A 90 -6.36 -5.15 11.38
N VAL A 91 -5.65 -6.20 11.77
CA VAL A 91 -6.16 -7.18 12.73
C VAL A 91 -5.78 -6.78 14.15
N LEU A 92 -4.48 -6.58 14.43
CA LEU A 92 -4.03 -6.32 15.79
C LEU A 92 -4.31 -4.89 16.26
N ARG A 93 -4.00 -3.89 15.43
CA ARG A 93 -4.11 -2.49 15.83
C ARG A 93 -5.53 -1.93 15.65
N GLU A 94 -6.10 -2.06 14.45
CA GLU A 94 -7.44 -1.52 14.16
C GLU A 94 -8.56 -2.43 14.68
N GLY A 95 -8.25 -3.70 14.92
CA GLY A 95 -9.23 -4.66 15.49
C GLY A 95 -10.43 -4.90 14.58
N ILE A 96 -10.26 -4.74 13.25
CA ILE A 96 -11.36 -4.92 12.28
C ILE A 96 -11.98 -6.31 12.40
N ILE A 97 -11.13 -7.31 12.58
CA ILE A 97 -11.52 -8.68 12.96
C ILE A 97 -10.61 -9.18 14.08
N LYS A 98 -11.09 -10.13 14.84
CA LYS A 98 -10.33 -10.79 15.92
C LYS A 98 -10.05 -12.23 15.52
N VAL A 99 -9.00 -12.44 14.75
CA VAL A 99 -8.58 -13.76 14.27
C VAL A 99 -7.09 -13.97 14.45
N SER A 100 -6.66 -15.18 14.69
CA SER A 100 -5.26 -15.58 14.64
C SER A 100 -4.76 -15.61 13.19
N ILE A 101 -3.43 -15.69 13.00
CA ILE A 101 -2.83 -15.87 11.68
C ILE A 101 -3.33 -17.16 11.03
N ASP A 102 -3.43 -18.25 11.79
CA ASP A 102 -3.88 -19.55 11.28
C ASP A 102 -5.34 -19.50 10.82
N GLU A 103 -6.22 -18.88 11.60
CA GLU A 103 -7.60 -18.68 11.21
C GLU A 103 -7.71 -17.83 9.93
N LEU A 104 -6.93 -16.76 9.82
CA LEU A 104 -6.90 -15.91 8.63
C LEU A 104 -6.41 -16.70 7.40
N LEU A 105 -5.33 -17.45 7.54
CA LEU A 105 -4.76 -18.25 6.45
C LEU A 105 -5.67 -19.42 6.04
N ASN A 106 -6.36 -20.05 6.99
CA ASN A 106 -7.27 -21.16 6.71
C ASN A 106 -8.57 -20.71 6.04
N ASN A 107 -8.97 -19.46 6.25
CA ASN A 107 -10.17 -18.87 5.64
C ASN A 107 -9.84 -17.91 4.49
N TRP A 108 -8.66 -18.04 3.89
CA TRP A 108 -8.17 -17.11 2.87
C TRP A 108 -9.09 -16.96 1.66
N ASP A 109 -9.74 -18.04 1.23
CA ASP A 109 -10.64 -18.01 0.08
C ASP A 109 -11.92 -17.21 0.35
N CYS A 110 -12.36 -17.13 1.60
CA CYS A 110 -13.46 -16.25 2.00
C CYS A 110 -13.08 -14.78 1.79
N LEU A 111 -11.83 -14.39 2.07
CA LEU A 111 -11.33 -13.03 1.82
C LEU A 111 -11.29 -12.68 0.33
N LYS A 112 -11.03 -13.65 -0.56
CA LYS A 112 -10.95 -13.43 -2.02
C LYS A 112 -12.31 -13.23 -2.68
N THR A 113 -13.35 -13.85 -2.17
CA THR A 113 -14.62 -13.96 -2.89
C THR A 113 -15.61 -12.86 -2.61
N GLY A 114 -15.35 -11.99 -1.62
CA GLY A 114 -16.27 -10.93 -1.21
C GLY A 114 -17.65 -11.45 -0.80
N ARG A 115 -17.78 -12.77 -0.61
CA ARG A 115 -19.03 -13.38 -0.15
C ARG A 115 -19.23 -13.05 1.33
N GLU A 116 -20.48 -12.92 1.72
CA GLU A 116 -20.86 -12.75 3.13
C GLU A 116 -20.17 -13.82 3.97
N ASP A 117 -19.20 -13.38 4.74
CA ASP A 117 -18.24 -14.20 5.43
C ASP A 117 -18.74 -14.48 6.84
N PRO A 118 -18.59 -15.71 7.32
CA PRO A 118 -18.75 -16.03 8.74
C PRO A 118 -17.82 -15.21 9.65
N LEU A 119 -16.76 -14.58 9.11
CA LEU A 119 -15.84 -13.72 9.88
C LEU A 119 -16.37 -12.30 10.14
N LYS A 120 -17.58 -11.92 9.69
CA LYS A 120 -18.33 -10.67 9.99
C LYS A 120 -18.30 -9.53 8.97
N PRO A 121 -19.32 -8.63 9.04
CA PRO A 121 -19.41 -7.46 8.16
C PRO A 121 -18.21 -6.54 8.32
N GLY A 122 -17.51 -6.25 7.23
CA GLY A 122 -16.27 -5.46 7.17
C GLY A 122 -15.12 -6.17 6.46
N SER A 123 -15.25 -7.45 6.13
CA SER A 123 -14.23 -8.26 5.44
C SER A 123 -13.78 -7.66 4.10
N TYR A 124 -14.67 -6.98 3.38
CA TYR A 124 -14.35 -6.30 2.10
C TYR A 124 -13.20 -5.28 2.23
N TYR A 125 -13.12 -4.57 3.36
CA TYR A 125 -12.03 -3.63 3.60
C TYR A 125 -10.70 -4.35 3.86
N LEU A 126 -10.75 -5.51 4.52
CA LEU A 126 -9.57 -6.35 4.75
C LEU A 126 -9.04 -6.94 3.47
N GLU A 127 -9.93 -7.47 2.63
CA GLU A 127 -9.60 -8.02 1.31
C GLU A 127 -8.68 -7.08 0.54
N ASN A 128 -9.06 -5.82 0.40
CA ASN A 128 -8.28 -4.82 -0.33
C ASN A 128 -6.87 -4.58 0.23
N HIS A 129 -6.54 -4.99 1.46
CA HIS A 129 -5.20 -4.83 2.02
C HIS A 129 -4.34 -6.09 1.86
N PHE A 130 -4.98 -7.25 1.80
CA PHE A 130 -4.30 -8.54 1.74
C PHE A 130 -4.12 -9.10 0.33
N LEU A 131 -4.84 -8.60 -0.68
CA LEU A 131 -4.65 -9.06 -2.07
C LEU A 131 -3.19 -8.97 -2.51
N PRO A 132 -2.72 -9.88 -3.39
CA PRO A 132 -1.37 -9.84 -3.95
C PRO A 132 -1.02 -8.48 -4.56
N GLN A 133 0.26 -8.10 -4.55
CA GLN A 133 0.73 -6.87 -5.21
C GLN A 133 0.45 -6.90 -6.71
N THR A 134 0.55 -8.06 -7.33
CA THR A 134 0.18 -8.29 -8.73
C THR A 134 -1.22 -7.77 -9.05
N TYR A 135 -2.17 -7.86 -8.13
CA TYR A 135 -3.51 -7.31 -8.33
C TYR A 135 -3.51 -5.79 -8.54
N TYR A 136 -2.61 -5.07 -7.88
CA TYR A 136 -2.52 -3.62 -7.90
C TYR A 136 -1.50 -3.09 -8.91
N LEU A 137 -0.41 -3.82 -9.08
CA LEU A 137 0.75 -3.38 -9.86
C LEU A 137 0.84 -4.09 -11.21
N GLY A 138 -0.07 -5.04 -11.49
CA GLY A 138 -0.04 -5.83 -12.71
C GLY A 138 0.94 -7.00 -12.64
N SER A 139 0.94 -7.80 -13.69
CA SER A 139 1.79 -9.01 -13.81
C SER A 139 3.13 -8.75 -14.50
N ASN A 140 3.34 -7.57 -15.04
CA ASN A 140 4.57 -7.22 -15.75
C ASN A 140 5.34 -6.14 -14.99
N ILE A 141 6.44 -6.53 -14.36
CA ILE A 141 7.31 -5.59 -13.64
C ILE A 141 8.01 -4.61 -14.59
N ASP A 142 8.29 -5.03 -15.83
CA ASP A 142 8.94 -4.20 -16.85
C ASP A 142 8.03 -3.07 -17.41
N TYR A 143 6.76 -3.04 -16.97
CA TYR A 143 5.88 -1.91 -17.23
C TYR A 143 6.35 -0.63 -16.54
N TYR A 144 7.13 -0.76 -15.48
CA TYR A 144 7.63 0.35 -14.69
C TYR A 144 9.06 0.72 -15.07
N ASP A 145 9.30 2.01 -15.27
CA ASP A 145 10.65 2.54 -15.51
C ASP A 145 11.52 2.44 -14.25
N HIS A 146 10.90 2.46 -13.06
CA HIS A 146 11.58 2.21 -11.80
C HIS A 146 10.69 1.55 -10.75
N VAL A 147 11.23 0.54 -10.08
CA VAL A 147 10.60 -0.18 -8.97
C VAL A 147 11.45 -0.01 -7.71
N PHE A 148 10.95 0.74 -6.76
CA PHE A 148 11.59 0.91 -5.45
C PHE A 148 11.23 -0.22 -4.49
N ASP A 149 12.11 -0.54 -3.54
CA ASP A 149 11.74 -1.33 -2.36
C ASP A 149 11.17 -0.43 -1.27
N VAL A 150 10.28 -0.98 -0.44
CA VAL A 150 9.65 -0.23 0.68
C VAL A 150 10.68 0.31 1.69
N SER A 151 11.82 -0.32 1.83
CA SER A 151 12.92 0.17 2.68
C SER A 151 13.57 1.46 2.15
N GLU A 152 13.37 1.76 0.86
CA GLU A 152 13.91 2.93 0.19
C GLU A 152 12.98 4.16 0.24
N VAL A 153 11.79 4.02 0.85
CA VAL A 153 10.79 5.10 0.88
C VAL A 153 11.34 6.38 1.50
N GLY A 154 12.00 6.29 2.65
CA GLY A 154 12.56 7.46 3.34
C GLY A 154 13.83 8.05 2.71
N THR A 155 14.37 7.43 1.69
CA THR A 155 15.64 7.83 1.05
C THR A 155 15.46 8.03 -0.45
N LYS A 156 15.56 6.97 -1.25
CA LYS A 156 15.53 7.07 -2.71
C LYS A 156 14.18 7.54 -3.26
N VAL A 157 13.05 7.06 -2.68
CA VAL A 157 11.72 7.52 -3.12
C VAL A 157 11.53 9.00 -2.78
N LYS A 158 11.95 9.42 -1.57
CA LYS A 158 11.89 10.83 -1.18
C LYS A 158 12.68 11.69 -2.16
N LYS A 159 13.95 11.34 -2.42
CA LYS A 159 14.82 12.06 -3.35
C LYS A 159 14.22 12.11 -4.76
N PHE A 160 13.70 10.98 -5.27
CA PHE A 160 13.03 10.93 -6.57
C PHE A 160 11.85 11.91 -6.65
N LEU A 161 11.02 11.95 -5.61
CA LEU A 161 9.88 12.86 -5.57
C LEU A 161 10.31 14.32 -5.46
N GLU A 162 11.33 14.64 -4.65
CA GLU A 162 11.90 16.00 -4.56
C GLU A 162 12.41 16.48 -5.91
N GLU A 163 13.13 15.64 -6.66
CA GLU A 163 13.63 15.96 -8.00
C GLU A 163 12.50 16.13 -9.03
N LYS A 164 11.45 15.28 -8.96
CA LYS A 164 10.35 15.32 -9.94
C LYS A 164 9.30 16.38 -9.66
N LEU A 165 9.18 16.81 -8.41
CA LEU A 165 8.19 17.80 -7.97
C LEU A 165 8.82 19.19 -7.76
N ASP A 166 10.14 19.27 -7.90
CA ASP A 166 10.93 20.52 -7.70
C ASP A 166 10.64 21.17 -6.33
N CYS A 167 10.61 20.36 -5.27
CA CYS A 167 10.33 20.84 -3.92
C CYS A 167 11.12 20.03 -2.88
N THR A 168 11.32 20.63 -1.70
CA THR A 168 11.88 19.90 -0.55
C THR A 168 10.77 19.28 0.26
N LEU A 169 10.81 17.95 0.41
CA LEU A 169 9.79 17.21 1.15
C LEU A 169 10.17 17.11 2.64
N PRO A 170 9.19 17.29 3.54
CA PRO A 170 9.44 17.24 4.97
C PRO A 170 9.82 15.84 5.45
N GLU A 171 10.57 15.78 6.56
CA GLU A 171 10.79 14.53 7.26
C GLU A 171 9.48 14.09 7.92
N LEU A 172 8.98 12.93 7.51
CA LEU A 172 7.82 12.31 8.14
C LEU A 172 8.29 11.26 9.14
N HIS A 173 7.93 11.46 10.40
CA HIS A 173 8.11 10.40 11.39
C HIS A 173 7.21 9.23 11.04
N THR A 174 7.78 8.22 10.42
CA THR A 174 7.07 6.96 10.17
C THR A 174 6.58 6.42 11.51
N ARG A 175 5.35 5.90 11.51
CA ARG A 175 4.76 5.27 12.70
C ARG A 175 5.76 4.28 13.30
N LYS A 176 5.95 4.31 14.63
CA LYS A 176 6.75 3.31 15.35
C LYS A 176 6.37 1.93 14.84
N GLN A 177 7.38 1.16 14.42
CA GLN A 177 7.14 -0.23 14.04
C GLN A 177 6.64 -0.98 15.29
N GLU A 178 5.39 -1.38 15.27
CA GLU A 178 4.87 -2.30 16.27
C GLU A 178 5.58 -3.65 16.11
N LYS A 179 5.79 -4.34 17.24
CA LYS A 179 6.40 -5.67 17.22
C LYS A 179 5.52 -6.59 16.36
N LYS A 180 6.05 -7.05 15.26
CA LYS A 180 5.35 -8.00 14.40
C LYS A 180 5.35 -9.37 15.05
N PRO A 181 4.27 -10.15 14.88
CA PRO A 181 4.27 -11.55 15.33
C PRO A 181 5.33 -12.36 14.57
N GLU A 182 5.89 -13.33 15.25
CA GLU A 182 6.75 -14.33 14.63
C GLU A 182 5.89 -15.36 13.90
N LEU A 183 6.36 -15.81 12.73
CA LEU A 183 5.68 -16.82 11.93
C LEU A 183 6.31 -18.17 12.11
N THR A 184 5.50 -19.22 12.15
CA THR A 184 5.97 -20.59 12.03
C THR A 184 6.38 -20.90 10.58
N ASN A 185 7.15 -21.96 10.36
CA ASN A 185 7.52 -22.40 9.02
C ASN A 185 6.29 -22.74 8.15
N ASP A 186 5.26 -23.33 8.73
CA ASP A 186 4.02 -23.68 8.04
C ASP A 186 3.23 -22.43 7.61
N GLN A 187 3.16 -21.43 8.47
CA GLN A 187 2.56 -20.13 8.14
C GLN A 187 3.32 -19.44 7.00
N VAL A 188 4.65 -19.45 7.05
CA VAL A 188 5.50 -18.91 5.98
C VAL A 188 5.24 -19.63 4.66
N ALA A 189 5.19 -20.96 4.68
CA ALA A 189 4.92 -21.78 3.49
C ALA A 189 3.54 -21.42 2.89
N LYS A 190 2.52 -21.36 3.73
CA LYS A 190 1.16 -21.01 3.31
C LYS A 190 1.04 -19.58 2.76
N ILE A 191 1.72 -18.61 3.38
CA ILE A 191 1.79 -17.23 2.86
C ILE A 191 2.46 -17.21 1.48
N LYS A 192 3.57 -17.94 1.31
CA LYS A 192 4.25 -18.05 0.00
C LYS A 192 3.34 -18.65 -1.07
N GLU A 193 2.54 -19.66 -0.73
CA GLU A 193 1.56 -20.27 -1.63
C GLU A 193 0.49 -19.23 -2.05
N ILE A 194 -0.08 -18.52 -1.09
CA ILE A 194 -1.09 -17.47 -1.31
C ILE A 194 -0.57 -16.38 -2.24
N TYR A 195 0.68 -15.95 -2.05
CA TYR A 195 1.32 -14.90 -2.84
C TYR A 195 2.25 -15.43 -3.94
N ALA A 196 2.09 -16.69 -4.35
CA ALA A 196 2.93 -17.30 -5.40
C ALA A 196 2.97 -16.48 -6.70
N VAL A 197 1.86 -15.81 -7.02
CA VAL A 197 1.76 -14.91 -8.17
C VAL A 197 2.66 -13.68 -8.04
N ASP A 198 2.85 -13.13 -6.83
CA ASP A 198 3.75 -12.00 -6.60
C ASP A 198 5.21 -12.44 -6.82
N TYR A 199 5.61 -13.61 -6.29
CA TYR A 199 6.94 -14.16 -6.52
C TYR A 199 7.21 -14.45 -8.01
N LYS A 200 6.21 -15.05 -8.70
CA LYS A 200 6.30 -15.33 -10.13
C LYS A 200 6.51 -14.07 -10.96
N ASN A 201 5.91 -12.96 -10.56
CA ASN A 201 5.92 -11.70 -11.31
C ASN A 201 7.00 -10.71 -10.80
N GLY A 202 7.92 -11.14 -9.92
CA GLY A 202 9.05 -10.33 -9.45
C GLY A 202 8.71 -9.29 -8.38
N TRP A 203 7.55 -9.40 -7.73
CA TRP A 203 7.12 -8.48 -6.66
C TRP A 203 7.66 -8.85 -5.26
N CYS A 204 8.81 -9.50 -5.18
CA CYS A 204 9.49 -9.86 -3.94
C CYS A 204 10.76 -9.05 -3.71
#